data_c62b438f288ddc6feb43570825599c8d
#
_entry.id   c62b438f288ddc6feb43570825599c8d
#
_cell.length_a   1.000
_cell.length_b   1.000
_cell.length_c   1.000
_cell.angle_alpha   90.00
_cell.angle_beta   90.00
_cell.angle_gamma   90.00
#
_symmetry.space_group_name_H-M   'P 1'
#
loop_
_entity.id
_entity.type
_entity.pdbx_description
1 polymer ?
#
loop_
_entity_poly.entity_id
_entity_poly.type
_entity_poly.pdbx_seq_one_letter_code
_entity_poly.pdbx_strand_id
1 'polypeptide(L)'
;VYDSGFMLGDGVWEGLRLDSGTWAFMDEHLNRLFEAAKAVDIDIGMDRNGVERALRDTQAANGMQSDAHARLMVTRGVKIRPFQHPDLSQSGPTFTIIMEHSKPSLPRGIRLATVPHMRGLPMTQDPKLNSHSKLNCILACIAAQKAGADEALMLDVHGFVNTTNACNFFIVRDGAVWTSTGDYCMNGITRQKVIDLCRAHDIPVFERNFSLVDTYGAQEAFLTGTFGAQTPVIEIDGRHIGDGDMGPITRRIRGLYQDLIAQVCA
;
A
#
# COMPACT_ATOMS: atom_id res chain seq x y z
N VAL A 1 -5.71 23.94 10.29
CA VAL A 1 -4.69 23.57 11.29
C VAL A 1 -5.26 22.74 12.42
N TYR A 2 -6.48 23.01 12.88
CA TYR A 2 -7.13 22.26 13.97
C TYR A 2 -7.78 20.93 13.55
N ASP A 3 -7.55 20.46 12.33
CA ASP A 3 -8.02 19.16 11.88
C ASP A 3 -7.31 18.02 12.63
N SER A 4 -8.06 17.02 13.07
CA SER A 4 -7.57 15.88 13.84
C SER A 4 -6.52 15.06 13.08
N GLY A 5 -6.71 14.93 11.76
CA GLY A 5 -5.75 14.26 10.89
C GLY A 5 -4.41 14.98 10.81
N PHE A 6 -4.43 16.33 10.71
CA PHE A 6 -3.21 17.11 10.69
C PHE A 6 -2.47 17.08 12.04
N MET A 7 -3.19 17.25 13.16
CA MET A 7 -2.57 17.34 14.47
C MET A 7 -2.14 15.99 15.05
N LEU A 8 -2.89 14.94 14.78
CA LEU A 8 -2.78 13.67 15.52
C LEU A 8 -2.65 12.43 14.60
N GLY A 9 -2.79 12.60 13.29
CA GLY A 9 -2.86 11.47 12.38
C GLY A 9 -4.15 10.65 12.52
N ASP A 10 -5.21 11.24 13.10
CA ASP A 10 -6.49 10.60 13.37
C ASP A 10 -7.38 10.63 12.14
N GLY A 11 -7.22 9.60 11.31
CA GLY A 11 -7.93 9.45 10.05
C GLY A 11 -7.47 8.23 9.27
N VAL A 12 -8.20 7.93 8.22
CA VAL A 12 -7.96 6.81 7.30
C VAL A 12 -7.96 7.29 5.86
N TRP A 13 -7.34 6.53 4.97
CA TRP A 13 -7.24 6.94 3.58
C TRP A 13 -7.14 5.77 2.62
N GLU A 14 -7.46 6.02 1.35
CA GLU A 14 -7.25 5.10 0.24
C GLU A 14 -6.54 5.79 -0.92
N GLY A 15 -5.81 4.98 -1.68
CA GLY A 15 -5.20 5.40 -2.94
C GLY A 15 -5.78 4.61 -4.10
N LEU A 16 -6.46 5.27 -5.04
CA LEU A 16 -7.10 4.64 -6.18
C LEU A 16 -6.41 5.05 -7.48
N ARG A 17 -6.28 4.10 -8.41
CA ARG A 17 -5.77 4.34 -9.75
C ARG A 17 -6.93 4.59 -10.71
N LEU A 18 -6.80 5.65 -11.52
CA LEU A 18 -7.68 5.94 -12.65
C LEU A 18 -6.97 5.57 -13.95
N ASP A 19 -7.62 4.74 -14.75
CA ASP A 19 -7.15 4.37 -16.07
C ASP A 19 -8.35 4.24 -17.03
N SER A 20 -8.23 4.78 -18.24
CA SER A 20 -9.28 4.73 -19.28
C SER A 20 -10.66 5.18 -18.78
N GLY A 21 -10.71 6.20 -17.92
CA GLY A 21 -11.95 6.72 -17.32
C GLY A 21 -12.53 5.89 -16.17
N THR A 22 -11.92 4.75 -15.83
CA THR A 22 -12.41 3.80 -14.83
C THR A 22 -11.46 3.74 -13.61
N TRP A 23 -12.05 3.71 -12.43
CA TRP A 23 -11.32 3.51 -11.16
C TRP A 23 -11.05 2.02 -10.95
N ALA A 24 -9.78 1.62 -11.05
CA ALA A 24 -9.39 0.22 -10.87
C ALA A 24 -9.68 -0.26 -9.43
N PHE A 25 -10.39 -1.36 -9.31
CA PHE A 25 -10.73 -2.03 -8.03
C PHE A 25 -11.41 -1.10 -7.01
N MET A 26 -12.27 -0.20 -7.50
CA MET A 26 -12.94 0.80 -6.64
C MET A 26 -13.71 0.14 -5.50
N ASP A 27 -14.39 -0.97 -5.76
CA ASP A 27 -15.19 -1.67 -4.76
C ASP A 27 -14.35 -2.14 -3.58
N GLU A 28 -13.21 -2.75 -3.84
CA GLU A 28 -12.31 -3.24 -2.80
C GLU A 28 -11.71 -2.08 -1.99
N HIS A 29 -11.33 -0.98 -2.66
CA HIS A 29 -10.82 0.22 -2.01
C HIS A 29 -11.87 0.86 -1.09
N LEU A 30 -13.11 1.01 -1.56
CA LEU A 30 -14.18 1.58 -0.74
C LEU A 30 -14.58 0.65 0.41
N ASN A 31 -14.64 -0.67 0.19
CA ASN A 31 -14.90 -1.62 1.27
C ASN A 31 -13.86 -1.44 2.39
N ARG A 32 -12.57 -1.39 2.04
CA ARG A 32 -11.49 -1.21 3.02
C ARG A 32 -11.53 0.18 3.69
N LEU A 33 -11.92 1.24 2.97
CA LEU A 33 -12.10 2.57 3.56
C LEU A 33 -13.18 2.56 4.64
N PHE A 34 -14.36 1.99 4.35
CA PHE A 34 -15.47 1.93 5.31
C PHE A 34 -15.15 1.02 6.48
N GLU A 35 -14.46 -0.11 6.25
CA GLU A 35 -13.97 -0.99 7.32
C GLU A 35 -12.97 -0.25 8.23
N ALA A 36 -12.01 0.46 7.64
CA ALA A 36 -11.02 1.22 8.38
C ALA A 36 -11.65 2.37 9.17
N ALA A 37 -12.59 3.12 8.58
CA ALA A 37 -13.31 4.19 9.27
C ALA A 37 -14.12 3.65 10.46
N LYS A 38 -14.79 2.50 10.26
CA LYS A 38 -15.50 1.81 11.36
C LYS A 38 -14.56 1.37 12.48
N ALA A 39 -13.37 0.85 12.12
CA ALA A 39 -12.39 0.38 13.11
C ALA A 39 -11.87 1.50 14.03
N VAL A 40 -11.81 2.74 13.52
CA VAL A 40 -11.40 3.92 14.32
C VAL A 40 -12.58 4.79 14.76
N ASP A 41 -13.80 4.28 14.61
CA ASP A 41 -15.04 4.95 15.00
C ASP A 41 -15.17 6.37 14.39
N ILE A 42 -14.96 6.46 13.08
CA ILE A 42 -15.19 7.67 12.27
C ILE A 42 -16.40 7.44 11.36
N ASP A 43 -17.45 8.25 11.54
CA ASP A 43 -18.51 8.35 10.54
C ASP A 43 -17.99 9.17 9.35
N ILE A 44 -18.01 8.61 8.15
CA ILE A 44 -17.54 9.29 6.92
C ILE A 44 -18.45 10.47 6.55
N GLY A 45 -19.67 10.53 7.08
CA GLY A 45 -20.65 11.58 6.80
C GLY A 45 -21.38 11.39 5.46
N MET A 46 -21.13 10.30 4.75
CA MET A 46 -21.81 9.94 3.51
C MET A 46 -21.80 8.42 3.29
N ASP A 47 -22.78 7.94 2.54
CA ASP A 47 -22.83 6.54 2.14
C ASP A 47 -21.82 6.24 1.01
N ARG A 48 -21.71 4.96 0.64
CA ARG A 48 -20.85 4.50 -0.45
C ARG A 48 -21.10 5.25 -1.75
N ASN A 49 -22.38 5.40 -2.14
CA ASN A 49 -22.75 6.10 -3.36
C ASN A 49 -22.34 7.58 -3.33
N GLY A 50 -22.36 8.20 -2.13
CA GLY A 50 -21.87 9.56 -1.91
C GLY A 50 -20.39 9.67 -2.17
N VAL A 51 -19.58 8.74 -1.66
CA VAL A 51 -18.12 8.68 -1.90
C VAL A 51 -17.82 8.46 -3.39
N GLU A 52 -18.53 7.56 -4.06
CA GLU A 52 -18.36 7.32 -5.49
C GLU A 52 -18.69 8.54 -6.33
N ARG A 53 -19.79 9.24 -6.02
CA ARG A 53 -20.12 10.52 -6.70
C ARG A 53 -19.01 11.54 -6.49
N ALA A 54 -18.54 11.73 -5.26
CA ALA A 54 -17.47 12.67 -4.96
C ALA A 54 -16.18 12.38 -5.74
N LEU A 55 -15.81 11.10 -5.91
CA LEU A 55 -14.69 10.68 -6.76
C LEU A 55 -14.92 11.07 -8.23
N ARG A 56 -16.09 10.76 -8.78
CA ARG A 56 -16.44 11.07 -10.18
C ARG A 56 -16.50 12.58 -10.42
N ASP A 57 -17.08 13.33 -9.51
CA ASP A 57 -17.18 14.80 -9.60
C ASP A 57 -15.80 15.44 -9.55
N THR A 58 -14.91 14.93 -8.66
CA THR A 58 -13.53 15.39 -8.58
C THR A 58 -12.74 15.04 -9.85
N GLN A 59 -12.93 13.84 -10.39
CA GLN A 59 -12.36 13.41 -11.67
C GLN A 59 -12.80 14.35 -12.81
N ALA A 60 -14.08 14.62 -12.93
CA ALA A 60 -14.63 15.49 -13.95
C ALA A 60 -14.12 16.93 -13.82
N ALA A 61 -14.08 17.47 -12.59
CA ALA A 61 -13.57 18.82 -12.32
C ALA A 61 -12.09 19.00 -12.69
N ASN A 62 -11.28 17.92 -12.59
CA ASN A 62 -9.87 17.91 -12.98
C ASN A 62 -9.63 17.53 -14.45
N GLY A 63 -10.65 17.09 -15.18
CA GLY A 63 -10.53 16.65 -16.57
C GLY A 63 -9.64 15.41 -16.76
N MET A 64 -9.43 14.60 -15.72
CA MET A 64 -8.54 13.44 -15.76
C MET A 64 -9.25 12.20 -16.22
N GLN A 65 -8.64 11.43 -17.15
CA GLN A 65 -9.20 10.21 -17.69
C GLN A 65 -8.29 9.00 -17.52
N SER A 66 -6.98 9.19 -17.49
CA SER A 66 -6.01 8.10 -17.40
C SER A 66 -4.71 8.58 -16.77
N ASP A 67 -3.82 7.64 -16.42
CA ASP A 67 -2.54 7.95 -15.77
C ASP A 67 -2.71 8.89 -14.56
N ALA A 68 -3.76 8.67 -13.78
CA ALA A 68 -4.06 9.49 -12.62
C ALA A 68 -4.30 8.65 -11.36
N HIS A 69 -4.13 9.32 -10.25
CA HIS A 69 -4.31 8.75 -8.92
C HIS A 69 -5.17 9.68 -8.08
N ALA A 70 -6.08 9.09 -7.31
CA ALA A 70 -6.79 9.79 -6.27
C ALA A 70 -6.32 9.32 -4.89
N ARG A 71 -6.00 10.27 -4.03
CA ARG A 71 -5.86 10.06 -2.59
C ARG A 71 -7.13 10.53 -1.91
N LEU A 72 -7.89 9.60 -1.40
CA LEU A 72 -9.14 9.81 -0.69
C LEU A 72 -8.84 9.72 0.80
N MET A 73 -9.11 10.78 1.56
CA MET A 73 -8.77 10.91 2.97
C MET A 73 -10.00 11.27 3.78
N VAL A 74 -10.13 10.63 4.94
CA VAL A 74 -11.17 10.91 5.92
C VAL A 74 -10.53 11.10 7.28
N THR A 75 -10.76 12.24 7.92
CA THR A 75 -10.32 12.50 9.30
C THR A 75 -11.52 12.66 10.20
N ARG A 76 -11.32 12.59 11.53
CA ARG A 76 -12.39 12.86 12.51
C ARG A 76 -12.89 14.33 12.48
N GLY A 77 -12.22 15.21 11.73
CA GLY A 77 -12.60 16.59 11.53
C GLY A 77 -11.94 17.58 12.49
N VAL A 78 -12.45 18.80 12.47
CA VAL A 78 -11.84 19.93 13.18
C VAL A 78 -12.15 19.86 14.67
N LYS A 79 -11.11 19.98 15.50
CA LYS A 79 -11.18 19.97 16.95
C LYS A 79 -11.28 21.40 17.52
N ILE A 80 -11.99 21.53 18.64
CA ILE A 80 -12.06 22.80 19.37
C ILE A 80 -10.77 23.11 20.14
N ARG A 81 -9.92 22.10 20.40
CA ARG A 81 -8.60 22.22 21.03
C ARG A 81 -7.74 20.95 20.74
N PRO A 82 -6.39 21.06 20.83
CA PRO A 82 -5.48 20.03 20.35
C PRO A 82 -5.28 18.86 21.34
N PHE A 83 -6.34 18.20 21.76
CA PHE A 83 -6.28 17.00 22.61
C PHE A 83 -6.85 15.78 21.89
N GLN A 84 -6.47 14.58 22.35
CA GLN A 84 -6.79 13.30 21.71
C GLN A 84 -8.28 12.92 21.83
N HIS A 85 -9.01 13.41 22.85
CA HIS A 85 -10.39 12.98 23.11
C HIS A 85 -11.28 13.18 21.86
N PRO A 86 -12.00 12.15 21.40
CA PRO A 86 -12.80 12.21 20.18
C PRO A 86 -13.91 13.25 20.22
N ASP A 87 -14.58 13.44 21.36
CA ASP A 87 -15.68 14.43 21.54
C ASP A 87 -15.27 15.89 21.31
N LEU A 88 -13.96 16.14 21.21
CA LEU A 88 -13.46 17.46 20.86
C LEU A 88 -13.55 17.77 19.36
N SER A 89 -13.85 16.79 18.52
CA SER A 89 -14.16 16.97 17.10
C SER A 89 -15.66 17.22 16.96
N GLN A 90 -16.05 18.45 16.67
CA GLN A 90 -17.48 18.87 16.67
C GLN A 90 -17.98 19.28 15.28
N SER A 91 -17.12 19.30 14.26
CA SER A 91 -17.48 19.73 12.90
C SER A 91 -17.99 18.60 12.00
N GLY A 92 -18.03 17.36 12.50
CA GLY A 92 -18.14 16.18 11.64
C GLY A 92 -16.81 15.87 10.92
N PRO A 93 -16.76 14.82 10.09
CA PRO A 93 -15.55 14.39 9.40
C PRO A 93 -15.07 15.43 8.38
N THR A 94 -13.75 15.48 8.16
CA THR A 94 -13.19 16.14 6.98
C THR A 94 -12.95 15.08 5.92
N PHE A 95 -13.59 15.24 4.77
CA PHE A 95 -13.43 14.38 3.61
C PHE A 95 -12.69 15.13 2.51
N THR A 96 -11.59 14.57 2.01
CA THR A 96 -10.74 15.22 1.01
C THR A 96 -10.33 14.24 -0.06
N ILE A 97 -10.42 14.66 -1.32
CA ILE A 97 -9.88 13.93 -2.47
C ILE A 97 -8.82 14.79 -3.12
N ILE A 98 -7.61 14.25 -3.24
CA ILE A 98 -6.51 14.84 -4.00
C ILE A 98 -6.30 14.00 -5.24
N MET A 99 -6.38 14.63 -6.42
CA MET A 99 -6.05 13.96 -7.68
C MET A 99 -4.75 14.51 -8.25
N GLU A 100 -3.94 13.61 -8.77
CA GLU A 100 -2.68 13.96 -9.44
C GLU A 100 -2.43 13.04 -10.64
N HIS A 101 -1.73 13.56 -11.65
CA HIS A 101 -1.22 12.71 -12.71
C HIS A 101 -0.09 11.84 -12.17
N SER A 102 -0.24 10.53 -12.32
CA SER A 102 0.73 9.55 -11.85
C SER A 102 0.87 8.45 -12.89
N LYS A 103 1.77 8.67 -13.83
CA LYS A 103 2.15 7.62 -14.76
C LYS A 103 2.99 6.58 -14.04
N PRO A 104 2.62 5.29 -14.07
CA PRO A 104 3.42 4.24 -13.45
C PRO A 104 4.86 4.32 -14.01
N SER A 105 5.81 4.72 -13.17
CA SER A 105 7.22 4.60 -13.56
C SER A 105 7.60 3.13 -13.50
N LEU A 106 8.38 2.69 -14.49
CA LEU A 106 8.93 1.34 -14.54
C LEU A 106 10.41 1.44 -14.13
N PRO A 107 10.74 1.54 -12.82
CA PRO A 107 12.13 1.57 -12.41
C PRO A 107 12.83 0.29 -12.87
N ARG A 108 14.10 0.40 -13.24
CA ARG A 108 14.93 -0.78 -13.57
C ARG A 108 15.07 -1.74 -12.40
N GLY A 109 14.81 -1.25 -11.20
CA GLY A 109 14.82 -1.96 -9.94
C GLY A 109 15.16 -1.00 -8.81
N ILE A 110 14.80 -1.38 -7.61
CA ILE A 110 15.07 -0.59 -6.38
C ILE A 110 15.91 -1.40 -5.41
N ARG A 111 16.58 -0.67 -4.51
CA ARG A 111 17.39 -1.22 -3.43
C ARG A 111 16.66 -1.06 -2.11
N LEU A 112 16.67 -2.10 -1.30
CA LEU A 112 16.10 -2.09 0.04
C LEU A 112 17.20 -2.15 1.11
N ALA A 113 16.92 -1.55 2.26
CA ALA A 113 17.69 -1.75 3.47
C ALA A 113 16.79 -2.28 4.58
N THR A 114 17.21 -3.34 5.24
CA THR A 114 16.57 -3.81 6.47
C THR A 114 16.81 -2.80 7.58
N VAL A 115 15.75 -2.41 8.27
CA VAL A 115 15.79 -1.34 9.27
C VAL A 115 15.35 -1.84 10.65
N PRO A 116 15.76 -1.20 11.76
CA PRO A 116 15.34 -1.59 13.11
C PRO A 116 13.86 -1.31 13.40
N HIS A 117 13.18 -0.53 12.57
CA HIS A 117 11.75 -0.23 12.73
C HIS A 117 10.91 -1.44 12.29
N MET A 118 10.15 -2.00 13.20
CA MET A 118 9.32 -3.19 12.96
C MET A 118 7.88 -2.80 12.66
N ARG A 119 7.16 -3.72 12.00
CA ARG A 119 5.70 -3.66 11.92
C ARG A 119 5.12 -4.07 13.27
N GLY A 120 4.19 -3.26 13.79
CA GLY A 120 3.66 -3.45 15.14
C GLY A 120 2.64 -4.58 15.27
N LEU A 121 2.25 -4.84 16.52
CA LEU A 121 1.15 -5.72 16.87
C LEU A 121 -0.21 -5.01 16.64
N PRO A 122 -1.29 -5.76 16.34
CA PRO A 122 -2.63 -5.19 16.20
C PRO A 122 -3.10 -4.38 17.41
N MET A 123 -2.65 -4.73 18.61
CA MET A 123 -3.02 -4.04 19.86
C MET A 123 -2.31 -2.69 20.08
N THR A 124 -1.29 -2.36 19.27
CA THR A 124 -0.63 -1.04 19.30
C THR A 124 -1.32 -0.09 18.32
N GLN A 125 -0.97 -0.17 17.06
CA GLN A 125 -1.70 0.40 15.94
C GLN A 125 -1.80 -0.70 14.91
N ASP A 126 -3.02 -1.21 14.66
CA ASP A 126 -3.19 -2.36 13.76
C ASP A 126 -2.56 -2.05 12.39
N PRO A 127 -1.52 -2.81 11.97
CA PRO A 127 -0.82 -2.56 10.73
C PRO A 127 -1.69 -2.82 9.48
N LYS A 128 -2.84 -3.46 9.62
CA LYS A 128 -3.85 -3.61 8.55
C LYS A 128 -4.56 -2.29 8.23
N LEU A 129 -4.56 -1.36 9.20
CA LEU A 129 -5.23 -0.08 9.06
C LEU A 129 -4.46 0.87 8.13
N ASN A 130 -5.13 1.37 7.10
CA ASN A 130 -4.56 2.43 6.26
C ASN A 130 -4.81 3.81 6.90
N SER A 131 -4.15 4.05 8.02
CA SER A 131 -4.26 5.25 8.84
C SER A 131 -3.35 6.37 8.35
N HIS A 132 -3.70 7.62 8.70
CA HIS A 132 -2.83 8.79 8.55
C HIS A 132 -1.60 8.75 9.47
N SER A 133 -1.64 8.01 10.57
CA SER A 133 -0.53 7.82 11.51
C SER A 133 0.58 6.96 10.88
N LYS A 134 1.48 7.59 10.11
CA LYS A 134 2.55 6.93 9.34
C LYS A 134 3.95 7.16 9.91
N LEU A 135 4.09 7.69 11.14
CA LEU A 135 5.40 8.06 11.67
C LEU A 135 6.38 6.88 11.71
N ASN A 136 5.93 5.68 12.09
CA ASN A 136 6.77 4.48 12.07
C ASN A 136 7.32 4.17 10.65
N CYS A 137 6.46 4.27 9.63
CA CYS A 137 6.85 4.07 8.23
C CYS A 137 7.81 5.17 7.74
N ILE A 138 7.60 6.42 8.17
CA ILE A 138 8.48 7.55 7.84
C ILE A 138 9.86 7.36 8.46
N LEU A 139 9.94 6.95 9.72
CA LEU A 139 11.21 6.67 10.40
C LEU A 139 11.96 5.52 9.72
N ALA A 140 11.24 4.48 9.30
CA ALA A 140 11.80 3.38 8.51
C ALA A 140 12.38 3.89 7.19
N CYS A 141 11.63 4.73 6.44
CA CYS A 141 12.07 5.34 5.19
C CYS A 141 13.34 6.21 5.39
N ILE A 142 13.38 7.02 6.45
CA ILE A 142 14.57 7.82 6.81
C ILE A 142 15.79 6.92 7.07
N ALA A 143 15.60 5.80 7.77
CA ALA A 143 16.68 4.86 8.05
C ALA A 143 17.22 4.23 6.76
N ALA A 144 16.34 3.80 5.85
CA ALA A 144 16.71 3.26 4.55
C ALA A 144 17.46 4.30 3.68
N GLN A 145 16.96 5.53 3.62
CA GLN A 145 17.61 6.61 2.89
C GLN A 145 19.03 6.88 3.43
N LYS A 146 19.21 6.89 4.74
CA LYS A 146 20.55 7.03 5.36
C LYS A 146 21.48 5.87 5.06
N ALA A 147 20.93 4.67 4.84
CA ALA A 147 21.67 3.49 4.38
C ALA A 147 21.94 3.48 2.86
N GLY A 148 21.48 4.48 2.12
CA GLY A 148 21.65 4.58 0.67
C GLY A 148 20.68 3.71 -0.14
N ALA A 149 19.59 3.25 0.47
CA ALA A 149 18.53 2.46 -0.17
C ALA A 149 17.31 3.31 -0.52
N ASP A 150 16.47 2.81 -1.42
CA ASP A 150 15.29 3.50 -1.93
C ASP A 150 14.09 3.33 -0.99
N GLU A 151 13.92 2.13 -0.39
CA GLU A 151 12.88 1.83 0.59
C GLU A 151 13.41 0.95 1.74
N ALA A 152 12.68 0.95 2.85
CA ALA A 152 12.99 0.12 4.02
C ALA A 152 12.33 -1.25 3.91
N LEU A 153 13.07 -2.32 4.14
CA LEU A 153 12.52 -3.64 4.44
C LEU A 153 12.28 -3.74 5.96
N MET A 154 11.03 -3.96 6.35
CA MET A 154 10.61 -4.01 7.75
C MET A 154 10.29 -5.45 8.13
N LEU A 155 10.76 -5.86 9.30
CA LEU A 155 10.42 -7.14 9.90
C LEU A 155 9.17 -7.02 10.77
N ASP A 156 8.55 -8.14 11.08
CA ASP A 156 7.52 -8.21 12.10
C ASP A 156 8.14 -8.34 13.51
N VAL A 157 7.27 -8.44 14.51
CA VAL A 157 7.68 -8.54 15.93
C VAL A 157 8.39 -9.87 16.28
N HIS A 158 8.33 -10.85 15.40
CA HIS A 158 8.98 -12.16 15.54
C HIS A 158 10.29 -12.23 14.75
N GLY A 159 10.66 -11.17 14.01
CA GLY A 159 11.88 -11.10 13.20
C GLY A 159 11.73 -11.71 11.80
N PHE A 160 10.52 -12.05 11.37
CA PHE A 160 10.28 -12.47 9.98
C PHE A 160 10.14 -11.27 9.06
N VAL A 161 10.52 -11.45 7.81
CA VAL A 161 10.34 -10.43 6.77
C VAL A 161 8.85 -10.21 6.53
N ASN A 162 8.44 -8.94 6.53
CA ASN A 162 7.03 -8.61 6.46
C ASN A 162 6.69 -7.78 5.23
N THR A 163 7.07 -6.51 5.20
CA THR A 163 6.67 -5.55 4.17
C THR A 163 7.70 -4.42 4.07
N THR A 164 7.53 -3.50 3.13
CA THR A 164 8.31 -2.24 3.17
C THR A 164 7.59 -1.15 3.96
N ASN A 165 8.18 0.03 4.02
CA ASN A 165 7.54 1.22 4.60
C ASN A 165 6.26 1.64 3.87
N ALA A 166 6.09 1.27 2.59
CA ALA A 166 4.98 1.71 1.74
C ALA A 166 4.27 0.60 0.95
N CYS A 167 4.94 -0.53 0.65
CA CYS A 167 4.50 -1.57 -0.27
C CYS A 167 4.54 -2.96 0.36
N ASN A 168 3.74 -3.90 -0.14
CA ASN A 168 3.89 -5.32 0.22
C ASN A 168 5.09 -5.92 -0.52
N PHE A 169 5.74 -6.87 0.13
CA PHE A 169 6.99 -7.49 -0.33
C PHE A 169 6.79 -8.95 -0.71
N PHE A 170 7.42 -9.36 -1.80
CA PHE A 170 7.41 -10.72 -2.33
C PHE A 170 8.82 -11.16 -2.69
N ILE A 171 9.08 -12.44 -2.55
CA ILE A 171 10.27 -13.11 -3.10
C ILE A 171 9.86 -14.27 -4.02
N VAL A 172 10.75 -14.65 -4.91
CA VAL A 172 10.64 -15.89 -5.69
C VAL A 172 11.76 -16.82 -5.25
N ARG A 173 11.39 -18.03 -4.81
CA ARG A 173 12.33 -19.06 -4.40
C ARG A 173 11.89 -20.41 -4.92
N ASP A 174 12.80 -21.13 -5.59
CA ASP A 174 12.57 -22.46 -6.16
C ASP A 174 11.31 -22.50 -7.06
N GLY A 175 11.13 -21.44 -7.86
CA GLY A 175 10.00 -21.30 -8.78
C GLY A 175 8.66 -20.90 -8.11
N ALA A 176 8.63 -20.71 -6.80
CA ALA A 176 7.44 -20.33 -6.05
C ALA A 176 7.52 -18.88 -5.54
N VAL A 177 6.40 -18.20 -5.55
CA VAL A 177 6.23 -16.83 -5.02
C VAL A 177 5.88 -16.90 -3.54
N TRP A 178 6.63 -16.19 -2.70
CA TRP A 178 6.34 -16.10 -1.26
C TRP A 178 6.07 -14.67 -0.85
N THR A 179 5.12 -14.48 0.06
CA THR A 179 4.86 -13.20 0.73
C THR A 179 4.50 -13.47 2.20
N SER A 180 4.58 -12.45 3.05
CA SER A 180 4.23 -12.58 4.47
C SER A 180 2.76 -12.98 4.66
N THR A 181 2.41 -13.55 5.82
CA THR A 181 1.05 -14.03 6.14
C THR A 181 -0.02 -12.94 6.09
N GLY A 182 0.37 -11.68 6.21
CA GLY A 182 -0.57 -10.55 6.24
C GLY A 182 -1.07 -10.21 7.65
N ASP A 183 -0.58 -10.89 8.69
CA ASP A 183 -1.01 -10.63 10.07
C ASP A 183 -0.48 -9.30 10.60
N TYR A 184 0.72 -8.91 10.18
CA TYR A 184 1.43 -7.72 10.65
C TYR A 184 1.66 -6.67 9.57
N CYS A 185 0.90 -6.69 8.48
CA CYS A 185 0.95 -5.67 7.44
C CYS A 185 -0.44 -5.38 6.87
N MET A 186 -0.54 -4.30 6.11
CA MET A 186 -1.75 -4.03 5.35
C MET A 186 -1.91 -5.09 4.25
N ASN A 187 -3.08 -5.71 4.18
CA ASN A 187 -3.44 -6.62 3.10
C ASN A 187 -3.78 -5.80 1.85
N GLY A 188 -2.74 -5.51 1.06
CA GLY A 188 -2.84 -4.68 -0.12
C GLY A 188 -3.74 -5.29 -1.19
N ILE A 189 -4.55 -4.46 -1.86
CA ILE A 189 -5.41 -4.92 -2.97
C ILE A 189 -4.52 -5.45 -4.10
N THR A 190 -3.46 -4.73 -4.47
CA THR A 190 -2.49 -5.22 -5.46
C THR A 190 -1.82 -6.52 -5.02
N ARG A 191 -1.49 -6.67 -3.72
CA ARG A 191 -0.99 -7.94 -3.16
C ARG A 191 -1.98 -9.08 -3.41
N GLN A 192 -3.25 -8.87 -3.09
CA GLN A 192 -4.28 -9.90 -3.28
C GLN A 192 -4.44 -10.26 -4.77
N LYS A 193 -4.49 -9.26 -5.67
CA LYS A 193 -4.58 -9.52 -7.11
C LYS A 193 -3.38 -10.30 -7.64
N VAL A 194 -2.18 -10.05 -7.14
CA VAL A 194 -0.98 -10.84 -7.50
C VAL A 194 -1.12 -12.28 -7.02
N ILE A 195 -1.60 -12.53 -5.80
CA ILE A 195 -1.84 -13.89 -5.28
C ILE A 195 -2.89 -14.61 -6.14
N ASP A 196 -3.99 -13.93 -6.48
CA ASP A 196 -5.06 -14.49 -7.31
C ASP A 196 -4.58 -14.81 -8.72
N LEU A 197 -3.80 -13.93 -9.33
CA LEU A 197 -3.17 -14.16 -10.64
C LEU A 197 -2.20 -15.34 -10.60
N CYS A 198 -1.38 -15.46 -9.57
CA CYS A 198 -0.50 -16.61 -9.41
C CYS A 198 -1.30 -17.92 -9.38
N ARG A 199 -2.36 -17.97 -8.58
CA ARG A 199 -3.25 -19.15 -8.50
C ARG A 199 -3.95 -19.47 -9.82
N ALA A 200 -4.45 -18.44 -10.52
CA ALA A 200 -5.15 -18.61 -11.80
C ALA A 200 -4.25 -19.04 -12.96
N HIS A 201 -2.94 -18.83 -12.85
CA HIS A 201 -1.96 -19.12 -13.91
C HIS A 201 -0.91 -20.16 -13.53
N ASP A 202 -1.22 -21.03 -12.55
CA ASP A 202 -0.36 -22.13 -12.11
C ASP A 202 1.04 -21.70 -11.67
N ILE A 203 1.15 -20.52 -11.04
CA ILE A 203 2.36 -20.07 -10.37
C ILE A 203 2.21 -20.41 -8.88
N PRO A 204 3.03 -21.31 -8.32
CA PRO A 204 2.94 -21.63 -6.89
C PRO A 204 3.12 -20.36 -6.05
N VAL A 205 2.19 -20.10 -5.12
CA VAL A 205 2.22 -18.92 -4.25
C VAL A 205 1.90 -19.30 -2.82
N PHE A 206 2.69 -18.78 -1.87
CA PHE A 206 2.56 -19.07 -0.46
C PHE A 206 2.56 -17.80 0.38
N GLU A 207 1.55 -17.66 1.22
CA GLU A 207 1.49 -16.69 2.30
C GLU A 207 2.10 -17.35 3.54
N ARG A 208 3.33 -16.98 3.90
CA ARG A 208 4.09 -17.67 4.94
C ARG A 208 5.13 -16.76 5.59
N ASN A 209 5.57 -17.14 6.78
CA ASN A 209 6.73 -16.54 7.41
C ASN A 209 8.02 -17.00 6.72
N PHE A 210 8.95 -16.07 6.50
CA PHE A 210 10.29 -16.33 5.99
C PHE A 210 11.29 -15.32 6.56
N SER A 211 12.54 -15.70 6.62
CA SER A 211 13.59 -14.92 7.24
C SER A 211 14.42 -14.11 6.24
N LEU A 212 15.35 -13.29 6.72
CA LEU A 212 16.32 -12.62 5.87
C LEU A 212 17.22 -13.61 5.13
N VAL A 213 17.51 -14.79 5.72
CA VAL A 213 18.30 -15.83 5.02
C VAL A 213 17.54 -16.34 3.78
N ASP A 214 16.23 -16.57 3.91
CA ASP A 214 15.40 -16.96 2.77
C ASP A 214 15.36 -15.86 1.70
N THR A 215 15.30 -14.61 2.15
CA THR A 215 15.24 -13.41 1.30
C THR A 215 16.53 -13.21 0.52
N TYR A 216 17.70 -13.30 1.17
CA TYR A 216 19.00 -13.17 0.48
C TYR A 216 19.27 -14.31 -0.50
N GLY A 217 18.71 -15.49 -0.26
CA GLY A 217 18.82 -16.64 -1.16
C GLY A 217 17.74 -16.71 -2.24
N ALA A 218 16.88 -15.69 -2.37
CA ALA A 218 15.83 -15.66 -3.38
C ALA A 218 16.38 -15.41 -4.79
N GLN A 219 15.74 -15.99 -5.81
CA GLN A 219 16.07 -15.74 -7.20
C GLN A 219 15.52 -14.40 -7.70
N GLU A 220 14.38 -13.96 -7.16
CA GLU A 220 13.76 -12.68 -7.50
C GLU A 220 13.13 -12.06 -6.25
N ALA A 221 12.98 -10.74 -6.24
CA ALA A 221 12.14 -10.03 -5.27
C ALA A 221 11.42 -8.86 -5.92
N PHE A 222 10.23 -8.54 -5.44
CA PHE A 222 9.45 -7.41 -5.94
C PHE A 222 8.50 -6.85 -4.90
N LEU A 223 8.11 -5.60 -5.11
CA LEU A 223 7.09 -4.92 -4.32
C LEU A 223 5.77 -4.85 -5.07
N THR A 224 4.68 -4.70 -4.30
CA THR A 224 3.36 -4.43 -4.87
C THR A 224 2.71 -3.22 -4.23
N GLY A 225 2.13 -2.34 -5.07
CA GLY A 225 1.40 -1.16 -4.64
C GLY A 225 0.55 -0.59 -5.77
N THR A 226 -0.41 0.26 -5.44
CA THR A 226 -1.37 0.83 -6.39
C THR A 226 -0.68 1.59 -7.53
N PHE A 227 0.45 2.26 -7.23
CA PHE A 227 1.20 3.08 -8.21
C PHE A 227 2.27 2.32 -8.97
N GLY A 228 3.13 1.59 -8.25
CA GLY A 228 4.28 0.90 -8.81
C GLY A 228 3.97 -0.46 -9.41
N ALA A 229 2.72 -0.92 -9.31
CA ALA A 229 2.33 -2.29 -9.67
C ALA A 229 3.31 -3.30 -9.08
N GLN A 230 4.13 -3.98 -9.90
CA GLN A 230 5.21 -4.88 -9.45
C GLN A 230 6.56 -4.21 -9.73
N THR A 231 7.14 -3.59 -8.69
CA THR A 231 8.46 -2.97 -8.75
C THR A 231 9.52 -4.00 -8.38
N PRO A 232 10.49 -4.32 -9.27
CA PRO A 232 11.53 -5.29 -8.96
C PRO A 232 12.47 -4.75 -7.88
N VAL A 233 12.91 -5.63 -6.98
CA VAL A 233 13.94 -5.36 -5.97
C VAL A 233 15.21 -6.07 -6.42
N ILE A 234 16.26 -5.31 -6.66
CA ILE A 234 17.51 -5.82 -7.23
C ILE A 234 18.62 -6.02 -6.19
N GLU A 235 18.48 -5.36 -5.04
CA GLU A 235 19.48 -5.41 -3.97
C GLU A 235 18.79 -5.26 -2.61
N ILE A 236 19.26 -6.01 -1.62
CA ILE A 236 18.83 -5.89 -0.21
C ILE A 236 20.08 -5.94 0.67
N ASP A 237 20.29 -4.91 1.49
CA ASP A 237 21.43 -4.80 2.43
C ASP A 237 22.79 -5.00 1.74
N GLY A 238 22.96 -4.40 0.54
CA GLY A 238 24.18 -4.51 -0.26
C GLY A 238 24.39 -5.87 -0.96
N ARG A 239 23.37 -6.75 -0.98
CA ARG A 239 23.41 -8.05 -1.66
C ARG A 239 22.48 -8.04 -2.86
N HIS A 240 23.01 -8.39 -4.03
CA HIS A 240 22.16 -8.59 -5.21
C HIS A 240 21.18 -9.73 -4.97
N ILE A 241 19.94 -9.54 -5.40
CA ILE A 241 18.92 -10.58 -5.46
C ILE A 241 18.90 -11.14 -6.87
N GLY A 242 19.08 -12.45 -7.02
CA GLY A 242 19.27 -13.09 -8.33
C GLY A 242 20.41 -12.44 -9.11
N ASP A 243 20.13 -12.03 -10.33
CA ASP A 243 21.08 -11.39 -11.24
C ASP A 243 21.18 -9.87 -11.02
N GLY A 244 20.45 -9.31 -10.07
CA GLY A 244 20.35 -7.85 -9.86
C GLY A 244 19.47 -7.16 -10.90
N ASP A 245 18.52 -7.88 -11.50
CA ASP A 245 17.55 -7.37 -12.48
C ASP A 245 16.16 -8.02 -12.24
N MET A 246 15.17 -7.62 -13.03
CA MET A 246 13.83 -8.21 -12.99
C MET A 246 13.84 -9.64 -13.54
N GLY A 247 13.55 -10.61 -12.67
CA GLY A 247 13.48 -12.01 -13.06
C GLY A 247 12.25 -12.39 -13.90
N PRO A 248 12.24 -13.61 -14.45
CA PRO A 248 11.20 -14.06 -15.38
C PRO A 248 9.81 -14.20 -14.72
N ILE A 249 9.73 -14.63 -13.47
CA ILE A 249 8.43 -14.79 -12.76
C ILE A 249 7.83 -13.42 -12.45
N THR A 250 8.61 -12.49 -11.95
CA THR A 250 8.17 -11.10 -11.72
C THR A 250 7.70 -10.46 -13.03
N ARG A 251 8.40 -10.66 -14.12
CA ARG A 251 8.02 -10.16 -15.46
C ARG A 251 6.69 -10.75 -15.92
N ARG A 252 6.49 -12.06 -15.73
CA ARG A 252 5.25 -12.75 -16.07
C ARG A 252 4.08 -12.19 -15.25
N ILE A 253 4.21 -12.09 -13.92
CA ILE A 253 3.19 -11.55 -13.02
C ILE A 253 2.84 -10.11 -13.41
N ARG A 254 3.83 -9.30 -13.75
CA ARG A 254 3.63 -7.93 -14.20
C ARG A 254 2.80 -7.84 -15.47
N GLY A 255 3.06 -8.70 -16.47
CA GLY A 255 2.26 -8.79 -17.69
C GLY A 255 0.81 -9.15 -17.37
N LEU A 256 0.59 -10.21 -16.58
CA LEU A 256 -0.74 -10.63 -16.15
C LEU A 256 -1.50 -9.53 -15.39
N TYR A 257 -0.81 -8.77 -14.56
CA TYR A 257 -1.43 -7.65 -13.85
C TYR A 257 -1.79 -6.48 -14.78
N GLN A 258 -0.96 -6.19 -15.78
CA GLN A 258 -1.28 -5.18 -16.80
C GLN A 258 -2.52 -5.59 -17.62
N ASP A 259 -2.62 -6.84 -18.01
CA ASP A 259 -3.79 -7.39 -18.70
C ASP A 259 -5.05 -7.29 -17.82
N LEU A 260 -4.93 -7.60 -16.52
CA LEU A 260 -6.04 -7.45 -15.58
C LEU A 260 -6.50 -5.98 -15.46
N ILE A 261 -5.59 -5.03 -15.36
CA ILE A 261 -5.94 -3.60 -15.33
C ILE A 261 -6.65 -3.19 -16.63
N ALA A 262 -6.14 -3.61 -17.77
CA ALA A 262 -6.78 -3.32 -19.07
C ALA A 262 -8.20 -3.90 -19.15
N GLN A 263 -8.42 -5.10 -18.61
CA GLN A 263 -9.78 -5.72 -18.56
C GLN A 263 -10.72 -4.99 -17.60
N VAL A 264 -10.26 -4.58 -16.44
CA VAL A 264 -11.08 -3.92 -15.41
C VAL A 264 -11.42 -2.48 -15.82
N CYS A 265 -10.56 -1.84 -16.61
CA CYS A 265 -10.70 -0.44 -17.02
C CYS A 265 -11.15 -0.28 -18.48
N ALA A 266 -11.57 -1.38 -19.16
CA ALA A 266 -12.06 -1.39 -20.53
C ALA A 266 -13.44 -0.72 -20.72
#